data_2a4d0324fc3098bb3ccaa7a8fa05d0b9
#
_entry.id   2a4d0324fc3098bb3ccaa7a8fa05d0b9
#
_cell.length_a   1.000
_cell.length_b   1.000
_cell.length_c   1.000
_cell.angle_alpha   90.00
_cell.angle_beta   90.00
_cell.angle_gamma   90.00
#
_symmetry.space_group_name_H-M   'P 1'
#
loop_
_entity.id
_entity.type
_entity.pdbx_description
1 polymer ?
#
loop_
_entity_poly.entity_id
_entity_poly.type
_entity_poly.pdbx_seq_one_letter_code
_entity_poly.pdbx_strand_id
1 'polypeptide(L)'
;MPVPKGFCVTSGFGQRDGGFHWGTDFGRDGGCGGYPIFAVKDGTVTRAGAASGFGQWITVDHPASNGGGLSVYGHIIPEVSINQQVREGQRIGRINPDSNTNGGVAPHLHFEWHRYVWSPPGPDRLDPMKTVLAGAKWPGERGTPKPTPEPVEKRGGTVIFGVDVSEHQNGLYLGGIRGIDFVIARTTDGTYRDRCYRSHIDDAEQAGLVTAAYHFLRAPSEGTTVAQQVESSLAVMGQKHRRPVWIDVETEGGTLSVDDIRTCKQLYEKAGVRVIGVYSYVPYWETRIRGGEPKTRQFGAVWLANYPSTTTKPYRQLWDAIPKDKFDYPLGDQKPELWQFASSGLVDGWTSGVDVNAYRGTKQQLRTLFYGAPANNLNKEIDMTDFDQINRRYGSRVPGSKVSMTPLDMVRNIDAHAFLAKETATRIEAKLDAVLKKLEGK
;
A
#
# COMPACT_ATOMS: atom_id res chain seq x y z
N MET A 1 3.23 0.90 25.47
CA MET A 1 2.04 0.29 26.15
C MET A 1 0.78 0.98 25.63
N PRO A 2 -0.32 0.25 25.38
CA PRO A 2 -1.55 0.83 24.85
C PRO A 2 -2.37 1.63 25.87
N VAL A 3 -1.99 1.61 27.13
CA VAL A 3 -2.68 2.26 28.27
C VAL A 3 -1.70 3.09 29.09
N PRO A 4 -2.18 4.07 29.91
CA PRO A 4 -1.32 4.88 30.78
C PRO A 4 -0.62 4.05 31.87
N LYS A 5 0.39 4.65 32.48
CA LYS A 5 1.04 4.08 33.68
C LYS A 5 0.01 3.88 34.83
N GLY A 6 0.16 2.76 35.56
CA GLY A 6 -0.75 2.38 36.64
C GLY A 6 -1.86 1.41 36.23
N PHE A 7 -1.85 0.97 34.95
CA PHE A 7 -2.63 -0.19 34.52
C PHE A 7 -1.85 -1.48 34.74
N CYS A 8 -2.57 -2.58 34.88
CA CYS A 8 -2.03 -3.93 34.99
C CYS A 8 -2.75 -4.86 34.01
N VAL A 9 -2.14 -5.99 33.71
CA VAL A 9 -2.79 -7.08 32.98
C VAL A 9 -3.77 -7.76 33.93
N THR A 10 -5.05 -7.68 33.63
CA THR A 10 -6.14 -8.32 34.41
C THR A 10 -6.48 -9.70 33.88
N SER A 11 -6.24 -9.95 32.56
CA SER A 11 -6.37 -11.28 31.97
C SER A 11 -5.38 -11.42 30.83
N GLY A 12 -4.50 -12.41 30.88
CA GLY A 12 -3.46 -12.67 29.87
C GLY A 12 -3.99 -13.44 28.66
N PHE A 13 -3.18 -13.46 27.60
CA PHE A 13 -3.37 -14.32 26.43
C PHE A 13 -3.19 -15.78 26.83
N GLY A 14 -4.10 -16.67 26.39
CA GLY A 14 -3.97 -18.11 26.59
C GLY A 14 -5.22 -18.79 27.12
N GLN A 15 -5.05 -20.05 27.57
CA GLN A 15 -6.12 -20.86 28.11
C GLN A 15 -6.59 -20.28 29.45
N ARG A 16 -7.92 -20.19 29.65
CA ARG A 16 -8.57 -19.78 30.90
C ARG A 16 -9.87 -20.58 31.08
N ASP A 17 -10.48 -20.49 32.28
CA ASP A 17 -11.80 -21.07 32.51
C ASP A 17 -12.82 -20.47 31.52
N GLY A 18 -13.49 -21.35 30.77
CA GLY A 18 -14.46 -20.94 29.74
C GLY A 18 -13.89 -20.77 28.32
N GLY A 19 -12.60 -21.05 28.08
CA GLY A 19 -12.03 -21.06 26.74
C GLY A 19 -10.68 -20.37 26.59
N PHE A 20 -10.27 -20.16 25.35
CA PHE A 20 -8.99 -19.51 25.04
C PHE A 20 -9.17 -18.00 24.87
N HIS A 21 -8.38 -17.20 25.58
CA HIS A 21 -8.34 -15.75 25.48
C HIS A 21 -7.31 -15.32 24.40
N TRP A 22 -7.80 -14.74 23.34
CA TRP A 22 -7.00 -14.38 22.15
C TRP A 22 -6.39 -12.99 22.20
N GLY A 23 -6.41 -12.33 23.36
CA GLY A 23 -5.84 -11.01 23.58
C GLY A 23 -5.27 -10.88 25.00
N THR A 24 -4.99 -9.66 25.39
CA THR A 24 -4.58 -9.28 26.74
C THR A 24 -5.48 -8.16 27.25
N ASP A 25 -6.08 -8.35 28.40
CA ASP A 25 -6.95 -7.35 29.02
C ASP A 25 -6.15 -6.47 30.00
N PHE A 26 -6.33 -5.17 29.84
CA PHE A 26 -5.72 -4.16 30.73
C PHE A 26 -6.79 -3.45 31.54
N GLY A 27 -6.61 -3.46 32.84
CA GLY A 27 -7.44 -2.76 33.81
C GLY A 27 -6.58 -2.03 34.84
N ARG A 28 -7.27 -1.42 35.81
CA ARG A 28 -6.61 -0.81 37.00
C ARG A 28 -7.55 -0.80 38.18
N ASP A 29 -6.98 -0.76 39.37
CA ASP A 29 -7.73 -0.61 40.61
C ASP A 29 -8.50 0.72 40.65
N GLY A 30 -9.72 0.69 41.16
CA GLY A 30 -10.62 1.84 41.20
C GLY A 30 -11.36 2.14 39.86
N GLY A 31 -11.24 1.24 38.88
CA GLY A 31 -11.91 1.34 37.56
C GLY A 31 -11.11 2.11 36.52
N CYS A 32 -11.40 1.84 35.25
CA CYS A 32 -10.65 2.39 34.14
C CYS A 32 -11.52 2.96 33.00
N GLY A 33 -12.82 3.05 33.17
CA GLY A 33 -13.71 3.68 32.19
C GLY A 33 -13.32 5.13 31.89
N GLY A 34 -13.27 5.51 30.59
CA GLY A 34 -12.90 6.83 30.16
C GLY A 34 -11.38 7.09 30.03
N TYR A 35 -10.53 6.19 30.52
CA TYR A 35 -9.07 6.35 30.36
C TYR A 35 -8.64 6.26 28.89
N PRO A 36 -7.64 7.10 28.48
CA PRO A 36 -7.17 7.11 27.10
C PRO A 36 -6.46 5.81 26.74
N ILE A 37 -6.57 5.44 25.47
CA ILE A 37 -5.79 4.37 24.86
C ILE A 37 -4.90 4.93 23.76
N PHE A 38 -3.77 4.25 23.51
CA PHE A 38 -2.71 4.75 22.64
C PHE A 38 -2.32 3.69 21.62
N ALA A 39 -1.99 4.13 20.40
CA ALA A 39 -1.44 3.27 19.37
C ALA A 39 -0.09 2.68 19.82
N VAL A 40 0.10 1.37 19.69
CA VAL A 40 1.32 0.67 20.12
C VAL A 40 2.48 0.83 19.14
N LYS A 41 2.18 1.21 17.88
CA LYS A 41 3.12 1.47 16.79
C LYS A 41 2.50 2.44 15.79
N ASP A 42 3.34 3.04 14.92
CA ASP A 42 2.87 3.79 13.75
C ASP A 42 2.07 2.87 12.82
N GLY A 43 0.98 3.38 12.25
CA GLY A 43 0.15 2.58 11.36
C GLY A 43 -1.04 3.33 10.79
N THR A 44 -1.90 2.61 10.08
CA THR A 44 -3.13 3.11 9.48
C THR A 44 -4.33 2.48 10.14
N VAL A 45 -5.30 3.28 10.57
CA VAL A 45 -6.57 2.79 11.10
C VAL A 45 -7.35 2.10 9.98
N THR A 46 -7.58 0.81 10.11
CA THR A 46 -8.32 0.02 9.11
C THR A 46 -9.78 -0.19 9.47
N ARG A 47 -10.11 -0.12 10.76
CA ARG A 47 -11.49 -0.16 11.27
C ARG A 47 -11.62 0.72 12.50
N ALA A 48 -12.77 1.38 12.65
CA ALA A 48 -13.16 2.14 13.83
C ALA A 48 -14.69 2.18 13.92
N GLY A 49 -15.26 1.84 15.08
CA GLY A 49 -16.70 1.84 15.33
C GLY A 49 -17.23 0.53 15.88
N ALA A 50 -18.49 0.20 15.59
CA ALA A 50 -19.17 -0.97 16.15
C ALA A 50 -18.53 -2.31 15.76
N ALA A 51 -18.40 -3.22 16.73
CA ALA A 51 -17.89 -4.57 16.54
C ALA A 51 -18.59 -5.57 17.45
N SER A 52 -18.95 -6.73 16.90
CA SER A 52 -19.57 -7.81 17.68
C SER A 52 -18.62 -8.28 18.78
N GLY A 53 -19.13 -8.44 19.97
CA GLY A 53 -18.37 -8.87 21.16
C GLY A 53 -17.56 -7.75 21.85
N PHE A 54 -17.24 -6.65 21.13
CA PHE A 54 -16.44 -5.55 21.68
C PHE A 54 -17.25 -4.28 21.96
N GLY A 55 -18.52 -4.22 21.53
CA GLY A 55 -19.25 -2.96 21.48
C GLY A 55 -18.69 -2.07 20.37
N GLN A 56 -17.54 -1.47 20.63
CA GLN A 56 -16.76 -0.75 19.61
C GLN A 56 -15.27 -1.15 19.66
N TRP A 57 -14.60 -0.97 18.55
CA TRP A 57 -13.19 -1.30 18.39
C TRP A 57 -12.45 -0.35 17.47
N ILE A 58 -11.12 -0.43 17.50
CA ILE A 58 -10.21 0.11 16.49
C ILE A 58 -9.30 -1.02 16.06
N THR A 59 -9.00 -1.10 14.76
CA THR A 59 -7.89 -1.90 14.26
C THR A 59 -6.89 -1.00 13.53
N VAL A 60 -5.60 -1.21 13.80
CA VAL A 60 -4.51 -0.46 13.18
C VAL A 60 -3.60 -1.44 12.47
N ASP A 61 -3.42 -1.26 11.18
CA ASP A 61 -2.46 -1.99 10.35
C ASP A 61 -1.10 -1.31 10.43
N HIS A 62 -0.06 -2.08 10.73
CA HIS A 62 1.29 -1.58 10.91
C HIS A 62 2.14 -1.96 9.69
N PRO A 63 2.83 -0.99 9.07
CA PRO A 63 3.65 -1.27 7.89
C PRO A 63 4.79 -2.24 8.22
N ALA A 64 5.18 -3.07 7.26
CA ALA A 64 6.27 -4.02 7.42
C ALA A 64 7.59 -3.34 7.84
N SER A 65 7.82 -2.09 7.39
CA SER A 65 8.93 -1.24 7.83
C SER A 65 8.95 -0.95 9.34
N ASN A 66 7.82 -1.12 10.01
CA ASN A 66 7.69 -1.00 11.46
C ASN A 66 7.42 -2.36 12.12
N GLY A 67 7.86 -3.45 11.49
CA GLY A 67 7.71 -4.82 11.97
C GLY A 67 6.36 -5.47 11.65
N GLY A 68 5.55 -4.87 10.80
CA GLY A 68 4.27 -5.43 10.31
C GLY A 68 3.26 -5.70 11.41
N GLY A 69 2.21 -6.46 11.05
CA GLY A 69 1.16 -6.92 11.95
C GLY A 69 -0.02 -5.96 12.08
N LEU A 70 -1.03 -6.38 12.84
CA LEU A 70 -2.24 -5.60 13.09
C LEU A 70 -2.57 -5.63 14.57
N SER A 71 -2.84 -4.45 15.13
CA SER A 71 -3.33 -4.32 16.51
C SER A 71 -4.84 -4.12 16.57
N VAL A 72 -5.50 -4.73 17.57
CA VAL A 72 -6.92 -4.59 17.84
C VAL A 72 -7.10 -4.01 19.23
N TYR A 73 -7.97 -3.02 19.36
CA TYR A 73 -8.35 -2.36 20.60
C TYR A 73 -9.86 -2.50 20.78
N GLY A 74 -10.29 -3.34 21.69
CA GLY A 74 -11.70 -3.64 21.96
C GLY A 74 -12.22 -2.99 23.25
N HIS A 75 -13.54 -2.90 23.38
CA HIS A 75 -14.28 -2.32 24.51
C HIS A 75 -14.02 -0.82 24.73
N ILE A 76 -13.88 -0.08 23.61
CA ILE A 76 -13.43 1.32 23.61
C ILE A 76 -14.41 2.23 22.86
N ILE A 77 -14.19 3.53 22.98
CA ILE A 77 -14.82 4.56 22.14
C ILE A 77 -13.73 5.13 21.23
N PRO A 78 -13.83 4.96 19.91
CA PRO A 78 -12.85 5.50 18.97
C PRO A 78 -12.80 7.04 18.97
N GLU A 79 -11.59 7.59 18.85
CA GLU A 79 -11.32 9.02 18.66
C GLU A 79 -10.53 9.27 17.37
N VAL A 80 -10.48 8.26 16.50
CA VAL A 80 -9.84 8.28 15.19
C VAL A 80 -10.77 7.71 14.13
N SER A 81 -10.52 8.04 12.87
CA SER A 81 -11.31 7.63 11.72
C SER A 81 -10.58 6.57 10.89
N ILE A 82 -11.32 5.77 10.12
CA ILE A 82 -10.77 4.82 9.13
C ILE A 82 -9.89 5.58 8.14
N ASN A 83 -8.77 4.98 7.76
CA ASN A 83 -7.70 5.53 6.91
C ASN A 83 -6.85 6.63 7.58
N GLN A 84 -7.12 6.99 8.83
CA GLN A 84 -6.25 7.91 9.56
C GLN A 84 -4.90 7.26 9.86
N GLN A 85 -3.81 7.98 9.60
CA GLN A 85 -2.47 7.61 10.05
C GLN A 85 -2.33 7.93 11.54
N VAL A 86 -1.83 6.98 12.30
CA VAL A 86 -1.55 7.14 13.73
C VAL A 86 -0.09 6.84 14.04
N ARG A 87 0.46 7.48 15.04
CA ARG A 87 1.84 7.27 15.49
C ARG A 87 1.88 6.48 16.79
N GLU A 88 2.97 5.77 17.04
CA GLU A 88 3.23 5.14 18.35
C GLU A 88 3.07 6.15 19.49
N GLY A 89 2.28 5.79 20.48
CA GLY A 89 1.96 6.67 21.61
C GLY A 89 0.91 7.74 21.34
N GLN A 90 0.38 7.85 20.11
CA GLN A 90 -0.74 8.74 19.82
C GLN A 90 -2.01 8.22 20.50
N ARG A 91 -2.77 9.11 21.15
CA ARG A 91 -4.11 8.79 21.65
C ARG A 91 -5.03 8.50 20.47
N ILE A 92 -5.73 7.35 20.54
CA ILE A 92 -6.62 6.87 19.47
C ILE A 92 -8.05 6.63 19.93
N GLY A 93 -8.28 6.65 21.24
CA GLY A 93 -9.60 6.43 21.83
C GLY A 93 -9.55 6.44 23.33
N ARG A 94 -10.62 5.99 23.94
CA ARG A 94 -10.75 5.79 25.40
C ARG A 94 -11.52 4.52 25.72
N ILE A 95 -11.27 3.93 26.88
CA ILE A 95 -12.00 2.77 27.40
C ILE A 95 -13.46 3.17 27.58
N ASN A 96 -14.39 2.38 27.04
CA ASN A 96 -15.81 2.65 27.16
C ASN A 96 -16.28 2.45 28.61
N PRO A 97 -16.78 3.47 29.30
CA PRO A 97 -17.23 3.36 30.70
C PRO A 97 -18.57 2.67 30.83
N ASP A 98 -19.36 2.55 29.76
CA ASP A 98 -20.72 1.99 29.79
C ASP A 98 -20.73 0.53 29.38
N SER A 99 -20.94 -0.37 30.33
CA SER A 99 -21.03 -1.82 30.10
C SER A 99 -22.16 -2.22 29.18
N ASN A 100 -23.21 -1.43 29.01
CA ASN A 100 -24.32 -1.75 28.09
C ASN A 100 -23.92 -1.56 26.62
N THR A 101 -22.92 -0.77 26.34
CA THR A 101 -22.48 -0.42 24.98
C THR A 101 -21.08 -0.93 24.64
N ASN A 102 -20.37 -1.53 25.60
CA ASN A 102 -19.00 -2.04 25.42
C ASN A 102 -18.90 -3.55 25.16
N GLY A 103 -20.01 -4.21 24.86
CA GLY A 103 -20.07 -5.67 24.67
C GLY A 103 -20.51 -6.43 25.92
N GLY A 104 -21.03 -5.75 26.95
CA GLY A 104 -21.61 -6.38 28.17
C GLY A 104 -20.60 -6.73 29.22
N VAL A 105 -19.40 -6.12 29.20
CA VAL A 105 -18.33 -6.42 30.14
C VAL A 105 -17.97 -5.23 31.03
N ALA A 106 -17.29 -5.47 32.16
CA ALA A 106 -16.73 -4.39 32.96
C ALA A 106 -15.72 -3.57 32.15
N PRO A 107 -15.64 -2.23 32.31
CA PRO A 107 -14.71 -1.40 31.57
C PRO A 107 -13.25 -1.89 31.66
N HIS A 108 -12.65 -2.17 30.54
CA HIS A 108 -11.23 -2.54 30.36
C HIS A 108 -10.80 -2.32 28.91
N LEU A 109 -9.52 -2.36 28.61
CA LEU A 109 -9.02 -2.46 27.25
C LEU A 109 -8.73 -3.93 26.96
N HIS A 110 -9.41 -4.51 26.00
CA HIS A 110 -9.00 -5.77 25.37
C HIS A 110 -8.07 -5.46 24.20
N PHE A 111 -6.86 -6.03 24.19
CA PHE A 111 -5.84 -5.77 23.19
C PHE A 111 -5.38 -7.07 22.52
N GLU A 112 -5.45 -7.12 21.17
CA GLU A 112 -4.95 -8.26 20.39
C GLU A 112 -3.79 -7.84 19.50
N TRP A 113 -2.89 -8.79 19.22
CA TRP A 113 -1.84 -8.66 18.22
C TRP A 113 -1.93 -9.77 17.19
N HIS A 114 -2.14 -9.38 15.93
CA HIS A 114 -2.22 -10.32 14.80
C HIS A 114 -0.93 -10.24 13.99
N ARG A 115 -0.44 -11.40 13.54
CA ARG A 115 0.84 -11.53 12.82
C ARG A 115 0.90 -10.70 11.54
N TYR A 116 -0.20 -10.64 10.80
CA TYR A 116 -0.27 -9.98 9.50
C TYR A 116 -1.48 -9.04 9.41
N VAL A 117 -2.65 -9.58 9.22
CA VAL A 117 -3.95 -8.90 9.10
C VAL A 117 -4.91 -9.42 10.17
N TRP A 118 -6.08 -8.82 10.28
CA TRP A 118 -7.12 -9.39 11.16
C TRP A 118 -7.42 -10.84 10.76
N SER A 119 -7.30 -11.74 11.69
CA SER A 119 -7.55 -13.17 11.52
C SER A 119 -8.54 -13.67 12.57
N PRO A 120 -9.35 -14.72 12.27
CA PRO A 120 -10.13 -15.40 13.27
C PRO A 120 -9.23 -16.03 14.35
N PRO A 121 -9.79 -16.48 15.50
CA PRO A 121 -9.06 -17.23 16.50
C PRO A 121 -8.19 -18.34 15.89
N GLY A 122 -6.87 -18.32 16.18
CA GLY A 122 -5.91 -19.24 15.56
C GLY A 122 -4.44 -18.80 15.73
N PRO A 123 -3.50 -19.50 15.04
CA PRO A 123 -2.06 -19.34 15.22
C PRO A 123 -1.51 -17.96 14.80
N ASP A 124 -2.28 -17.15 14.07
CA ASP A 124 -1.89 -15.81 13.67
C ASP A 124 -2.27 -14.73 14.70
N ARG A 125 -3.00 -15.10 15.77
CA ARG A 125 -3.16 -14.26 16.95
C ARG A 125 -2.05 -14.60 17.93
N LEU A 126 -1.21 -13.64 18.22
CA LEU A 126 0.01 -13.82 19.01
C LEU A 126 -0.18 -13.22 20.39
N ASP A 127 0.51 -13.78 21.40
CA ASP A 127 0.55 -13.21 22.75
C ASP A 127 1.14 -11.78 22.68
N PRO A 128 0.34 -10.74 22.96
CA PRO A 128 0.81 -9.36 22.86
C PRO A 128 1.99 -9.05 23.78
N MET A 129 1.98 -9.62 24.99
CA MET A 129 3.00 -9.35 26.01
C MET A 129 4.36 -9.98 25.66
N LYS A 130 4.36 -11.06 24.87
CA LYS A 130 5.58 -11.73 24.38
C LYS A 130 6.05 -11.23 23.02
N THR A 131 5.25 -10.41 22.35
CA THR A 131 5.52 -9.90 21.00
C THR A 131 5.60 -8.39 21.00
N VAL A 132 4.56 -7.71 20.51
CA VAL A 132 4.56 -6.25 20.28
C VAL A 132 4.75 -5.43 21.56
N LEU A 133 4.35 -5.94 22.68
CA LEU A 133 4.49 -5.26 23.99
C LEU A 133 5.70 -5.73 24.80
N ALA A 134 6.50 -6.66 24.31
CA ALA A 134 7.72 -7.09 24.99
C ALA A 134 8.69 -5.91 25.14
N GLY A 135 8.96 -5.50 26.39
CA GLY A 135 9.80 -4.34 26.70
C GLY A 135 9.19 -2.97 26.36
N ALA A 136 7.90 -2.91 26.04
CA ALA A 136 7.22 -1.66 25.73
C ALA A 136 7.18 -0.71 26.93
N LYS A 137 7.52 0.56 26.70
CA LYS A 137 7.47 1.63 27.69
C LYS A 137 6.05 2.20 27.82
N TRP A 138 5.77 2.83 28.95
CA TRP A 138 4.52 3.56 29.14
C TRP A 138 4.48 4.85 28.30
N PRO A 139 3.30 5.29 27.84
CA PRO A 139 3.14 6.60 27.22
C PRO A 139 3.75 7.70 28.09
N GLY A 140 4.61 8.54 27.49
CA GLY A 140 5.31 9.63 28.20
C GLY A 140 6.65 9.26 28.85
N GLU A 141 7.02 7.98 28.96
CA GLU A 141 8.34 7.56 29.49
C GLU A 141 9.49 7.63 28.46
N ARG A 142 9.20 7.60 27.18
CA ARG A 142 10.07 8.20 26.17
C ARG A 142 9.74 9.68 26.22
N GLY A 143 10.77 10.53 26.42
CA GLY A 143 10.56 11.96 26.27
C GLY A 143 9.72 12.15 25.01
N THR A 144 8.50 12.64 25.20
CA THR A 144 7.58 12.89 24.10
C THR A 144 8.41 13.60 23.05
N PRO A 145 8.47 13.14 21.79
CA PRO A 145 8.81 14.07 20.74
C PRO A 145 7.85 15.21 21.01
N LYS A 146 8.39 16.38 21.47
CA LYS A 146 7.65 17.63 21.57
C LYS A 146 6.76 17.62 20.33
N PRO A 147 5.43 17.83 20.44
CA PRO A 147 4.61 17.88 19.27
C PRO A 147 5.36 18.84 18.33
N THR A 148 6.01 18.28 17.33
CA THR A 148 6.52 19.09 16.23
C THR A 148 5.26 19.78 15.80
N PRO A 149 5.17 21.11 15.88
CA PRO A 149 4.02 21.82 15.35
C PRO A 149 3.75 21.13 14.03
N GLU A 150 2.49 20.77 13.75
CA GLU A 150 2.13 20.39 12.39
C GLU A 150 2.93 21.32 11.51
N PRO A 151 3.75 20.80 10.58
CA PRO A 151 4.47 21.74 9.75
C PRO A 151 3.39 22.64 9.20
N VAL A 152 3.33 23.87 9.70
CA VAL A 152 2.72 24.97 8.97
C VAL A 152 3.26 24.71 7.59
N GLU A 153 2.39 24.40 6.63
CA GLU A 153 2.75 24.18 5.25
C GLU A 153 3.60 25.41 4.84
N LYS A 154 4.90 25.30 5.11
CA LYS A 154 5.83 26.05 4.32
C LYS A 154 5.57 25.51 2.92
N ARG A 155 5.16 26.34 2.02
CA ARG A 155 5.03 26.12 0.59
C ARG A 155 6.36 25.63 0.01
N GLY A 156 6.74 24.43 0.40
CA GLY A 156 7.80 23.58 -0.11
C GLY A 156 7.18 22.21 -0.21
N GLY A 157 6.78 21.80 -1.43
CA GLY A 157 6.01 20.60 -1.68
C GLY A 157 6.63 19.36 -1.04
N THR A 158 5.81 18.49 -0.49
CA THR A 158 6.18 17.13 -0.05
C THR A 158 6.92 16.45 -1.20
N VAL A 159 8.11 15.90 -0.93
CA VAL A 159 8.85 15.08 -1.90
C VAL A 159 8.87 13.66 -1.39
N ILE A 160 8.46 12.73 -2.24
CA ILE A 160 8.55 11.29 -2.01
C ILE A 160 9.56 10.67 -2.96
N PHE A 161 10.13 9.53 -2.56
CA PHE A 161 11.22 8.89 -3.26
C PHE A 161 10.83 7.50 -3.75
N GLY A 162 11.49 7.06 -4.80
CA GLY A 162 11.38 5.72 -5.33
C GLY A 162 12.64 5.28 -6.03
N VAL A 163 12.63 4.05 -6.48
CA VAL A 163 13.69 3.46 -7.31
C VAL A 163 13.11 2.98 -8.62
N ASP A 164 13.90 3.00 -9.67
CA ASP A 164 13.61 2.18 -10.83
C ASP A 164 14.62 1.03 -10.91
N VAL A 165 14.12 -0.12 -11.36
CA VAL A 165 14.81 -1.40 -11.25
C VAL A 165 14.61 -2.27 -12.49
N SER A 166 15.59 -3.12 -12.73
CA SER A 166 15.56 -4.14 -13.77
C SER A 166 16.20 -5.42 -13.25
N GLU A 167 16.48 -6.38 -14.12
CA GLU A 167 17.23 -7.59 -13.73
C GLU A 167 18.63 -7.32 -13.19
N HIS A 168 19.17 -6.12 -13.39
CA HIS A 168 20.45 -5.71 -12.79
C HIS A 168 20.37 -5.60 -11.26
N GLN A 169 19.17 -5.41 -10.72
CA GLN A 169 18.88 -5.45 -9.29
C GLN A 169 18.28 -6.80 -8.85
N ASN A 170 18.59 -7.90 -9.56
CA ASN A 170 18.18 -9.25 -9.15
C ASN A 170 18.70 -9.60 -7.76
N GLY A 171 17.78 -9.88 -6.83
CA GLY A 171 18.08 -10.15 -5.42
C GLY A 171 17.91 -8.94 -4.49
N LEU A 172 17.66 -7.74 -5.00
CA LEU A 172 17.25 -6.61 -4.18
C LEU A 172 15.81 -6.84 -3.68
N TYR A 173 15.63 -6.90 -2.38
CA TYR A 173 14.31 -6.96 -1.75
C TYR A 173 13.74 -5.55 -1.56
N LEU A 174 12.79 -5.18 -2.40
CA LEU A 174 12.22 -3.83 -2.45
C LEU A 174 11.48 -3.43 -1.16
N GLY A 175 10.83 -4.38 -0.50
CA GLY A 175 10.17 -4.16 0.79
C GLY A 175 11.11 -3.82 1.95
N GLY A 176 12.41 -4.07 1.79
CA GLY A 176 13.45 -3.74 2.78
C GLY A 176 13.99 -2.32 2.71
N ILE A 177 13.69 -1.58 1.63
CA ILE A 177 14.23 -0.23 1.41
C ILE A 177 13.41 0.79 2.18
N ARG A 178 14.00 1.38 3.20
CA ARG A 178 13.31 2.39 4.03
C ARG A 178 13.19 3.73 3.31
N GLY A 179 12.00 4.31 3.38
CA GLY A 179 11.73 5.69 2.97
C GLY A 179 11.56 5.88 1.47
N ILE A 180 11.31 4.81 0.70
CA ILE A 180 10.77 4.89 -0.64
C ILE A 180 9.25 4.67 -0.62
N ASP A 181 8.57 5.25 -1.57
CA ASP A 181 7.12 5.21 -1.71
C ASP A 181 6.66 4.55 -3.01
N PHE A 182 7.56 4.39 -3.98
CA PHE A 182 7.24 3.84 -5.29
C PHE A 182 8.40 3.10 -5.95
N VAL A 183 8.05 2.24 -6.89
CA VAL A 183 8.97 1.47 -7.73
C VAL A 183 8.49 1.52 -9.18
N ILE A 184 9.43 1.67 -10.11
CA ILE A 184 9.21 1.55 -11.55
C ILE A 184 10.07 0.39 -12.05
N ALA A 185 9.46 -0.68 -12.56
CA ALA A 185 10.18 -1.89 -12.95
C ALA A 185 10.23 -2.07 -14.48
N ARG A 186 11.39 -2.45 -15.02
CA ARG A 186 11.55 -2.71 -16.45
C ARG A 186 10.77 -3.94 -16.88
N THR A 187 9.98 -3.81 -17.93
CA THR A 187 9.34 -4.95 -18.58
C THR A 187 10.26 -5.58 -19.61
N THR A 188 10.79 -4.73 -20.50
CA THR A 188 11.60 -5.16 -21.64
C THR A 188 12.60 -4.10 -22.05
N ASP A 189 13.69 -4.55 -22.69
CA ASP A 189 14.61 -3.76 -23.47
C ASP A 189 14.42 -4.20 -24.94
N GLY A 190 13.76 -3.38 -25.73
CA GLY A 190 13.24 -3.83 -27.01
C GLY A 190 12.33 -5.06 -26.85
N THR A 191 12.70 -6.18 -27.47
CA THR A 191 12.01 -7.46 -27.28
C THR A 191 12.60 -8.34 -26.21
N TYR A 192 13.77 -7.97 -25.63
CA TYR A 192 14.37 -8.69 -24.52
C TYR A 192 13.50 -8.58 -23.27
N ARG A 193 13.10 -9.71 -22.70
CA ARG A 193 12.17 -9.80 -21.58
C ARG A 193 12.91 -9.78 -20.25
N ASP A 194 12.64 -8.78 -19.42
CA ASP A 194 13.22 -8.68 -18.09
C ASP A 194 12.66 -9.79 -17.18
N ARG A 195 13.54 -10.65 -16.69
CA ARG A 195 13.18 -11.82 -15.87
C ARG A 195 12.74 -11.45 -14.45
N CYS A 196 13.12 -10.25 -13.96
CA CYS A 196 12.83 -9.81 -12.60
C CYS A 196 11.59 -8.93 -12.49
N TYR A 197 10.98 -8.52 -13.60
CA TYR A 197 9.82 -7.63 -13.59
C TYR A 197 8.73 -8.07 -12.61
N ARG A 198 8.30 -9.34 -12.70
CA ARG A 198 7.18 -9.85 -11.90
C ARG A 198 7.52 -9.94 -10.42
N SER A 199 8.71 -10.40 -10.07
CA SER A 199 9.16 -10.47 -8.68
C SER A 199 9.31 -9.07 -8.07
N HIS A 200 9.86 -8.11 -8.81
CA HIS A 200 9.96 -6.72 -8.36
C HIS A 200 8.59 -6.09 -8.11
N ILE A 201 7.60 -6.35 -8.98
CA ILE A 201 6.23 -5.86 -8.77
C ILE A 201 5.58 -6.53 -7.56
N ASP A 202 5.70 -7.86 -7.43
CA ASP A 202 5.13 -8.58 -6.28
C ASP A 202 5.75 -8.08 -4.95
N ASP A 203 7.06 -7.92 -4.87
CA ASP A 203 7.76 -7.39 -3.68
C ASP A 203 7.33 -5.96 -3.34
N ALA A 204 7.27 -5.08 -4.35
CA ALA A 204 6.86 -3.69 -4.17
C ALA A 204 5.41 -3.58 -3.70
N GLU A 205 4.51 -4.41 -4.22
CA GLU A 205 3.11 -4.41 -3.81
C GLU A 205 2.90 -4.97 -2.41
N GLN A 206 3.62 -6.03 -2.05
CA GLN A 206 3.60 -6.56 -0.70
C GLN A 206 4.07 -5.51 0.31
N ALA A 207 5.02 -4.66 -0.08
CA ALA A 207 5.48 -3.52 0.72
C ALA A 207 4.54 -2.31 0.67
N GLY A 208 3.44 -2.36 -0.08
CA GLY A 208 2.49 -1.25 -0.22
C GLY A 208 3.03 -0.06 -1.02
N LEU A 209 4.08 -0.26 -1.82
CA LEU A 209 4.65 0.77 -2.68
C LEU A 209 3.74 1.05 -3.89
N VAL A 210 3.82 2.25 -4.45
CA VAL A 210 3.16 2.57 -5.71
C VAL A 210 4.00 2.01 -6.84
N THR A 211 3.39 1.23 -7.74
CA THR A 211 4.12 0.53 -8.81
C THR A 211 3.80 1.10 -10.17
N ALA A 212 4.80 1.14 -11.03
CA ALA A 212 4.67 1.36 -12.47
C ALA A 212 5.65 0.46 -13.22
N ALA A 213 5.48 0.41 -14.52
CA ALA A 213 6.39 -0.29 -15.43
C ALA A 213 7.17 0.70 -16.29
N TYR A 214 8.32 0.30 -16.83
CA TYR A 214 8.90 0.96 -17.96
C TYR A 214 9.29 -0.03 -19.06
N HIS A 215 9.30 0.46 -20.29
CA HIS A 215 9.72 -0.24 -21.49
C HIS A 215 10.82 0.57 -22.17
N PHE A 216 12.03 0.02 -22.26
CA PHE A 216 13.12 0.62 -23.02
C PHE A 216 12.84 0.43 -24.51
N LEU A 217 12.49 1.52 -25.18
CA LEU A 217 12.10 1.50 -26.59
C LEU A 217 13.33 1.53 -27.49
N ARG A 218 13.57 0.44 -28.23
CA ARG A 218 14.61 0.35 -29.27
C ARG A 218 14.10 0.91 -30.59
N ALA A 219 15.00 1.52 -31.37
CA ALA A 219 14.66 1.96 -32.69
C ALA A 219 14.37 0.75 -33.61
N PRO A 220 13.42 0.84 -34.55
CA PRO A 220 13.15 -0.25 -35.53
C PRO A 220 14.38 -0.67 -36.33
N SER A 221 15.32 0.24 -36.57
CA SER A 221 16.61 -0.06 -37.22
C SER A 221 17.51 -1.03 -36.40
N GLU A 222 17.21 -1.27 -35.14
CA GLU A 222 17.90 -2.25 -34.29
C GLU A 222 17.36 -3.68 -34.44
N GLY A 223 16.45 -3.91 -35.40
CA GLY A 223 16.03 -5.24 -35.85
C GLY A 223 14.67 -5.71 -35.32
N THR A 224 13.94 -4.89 -34.54
CA THR A 224 12.60 -5.25 -34.05
C THR A 224 11.62 -4.09 -34.25
N THR A 225 10.40 -4.40 -34.68
CA THR A 225 9.36 -3.38 -34.79
C THR A 225 8.82 -2.94 -33.43
N VAL A 226 8.31 -1.72 -33.35
CA VAL A 226 7.65 -1.21 -32.13
C VAL A 226 6.50 -2.14 -31.66
N ALA A 227 5.78 -2.74 -32.61
CA ALA A 227 4.70 -3.67 -32.29
C ALA A 227 5.21 -4.95 -31.59
N GLN A 228 6.30 -5.55 -32.10
CA GLN A 228 6.93 -6.72 -31.47
C GLN A 228 7.46 -6.41 -30.06
N GLN A 229 8.00 -5.21 -29.86
CA GLN A 229 8.50 -4.77 -28.56
C GLN A 229 7.36 -4.62 -27.55
N VAL A 230 6.27 -3.95 -27.92
CA VAL A 230 5.08 -3.79 -27.07
C VAL A 230 4.43 -5.15 -26.76
N GLU A 231 4.33 -6.05 -27.75
CA GLU A 231 3.83 -7.42 -27.54
C GLU A 231 4.68 -8.18 -26.53
N SER A 232 6.01 -8.09 -26.62
CA SER A 232 6.94 -8.71 -25.68
C SER A 232 6.76 -8.17 -24.25
N SER A 233 6.61 -6.84 -24.12
CA SER A 233 6.36 -6.19 -22.83
C SER A 233 5.02 -6.62 -22.21
N LEU A 234 3.95 -6.64 -23.01
CA LEU A 234 2.64 -7.12 -22.56
C LEU A 234 2.66 -8.59 -22.11
N ALA A 235 3.46 -9.43 -22.80
CA ALA A 235 3.65 -10.83 -22.41
C ALA A 235 4.39 -10.98 -21.06
N VAL A 236 5.39 -10.12 -20.80
CA VAL A 236 6.06 -10.05 -19.49
C VAL A 236 5.10 -9.63 -18.40
N MET A 237 4.31 -8.61 -18.63
CA MET A 237 3.31 -8.14 -17.66
C MET A 237 2.26 -9.23 -17.38
N GLY A 238 1.76 -9.93 -18.40
CA GLY A 238 0.59 -10.79 -18.28
C GLY A 238 -0.62 -10.00 -17.76
N GLN A 239 -1.63 -10.69 -17.23
CA GLN A 239 -2.82 -10.00 -16.69
C GLN A 239 -2.62 -9.51 -15.24
N LYS A 240 -2.00 -10.34 -14.40
CA LYS A 240 -1.83 -10.07 -12.97
C LYS A 240 -0.91 -8.88 -12.70
N HIS A 241 0.17 -8.75 -13.46
CA HIS A 241 1.21 -7.74 -13.23
C HIS A 241 1.13 -6.55 -14.19
N ARG A 242 -0.04 -6.31 -14.82
CA ARG A 242 -0.25 -5.11 -15.65
C ARG A 242 -0.16 -3.85 -14.80
N ARG A 243 0.72 -2.95 -15.23
CA ARG A 243 0.91 -1.65 -14.58
C ARG A 243 0.91 -0.55 -15.63
N PRO A 244 0.58 0.68 -15.27
CA PRO A 244 0.84 1.82 -16.13
C PRO A 244 2.30 1.88 -16.53
N VAL A 245 2.59 2.30 -17.77
CA VAL A 245 3.92 2.19 -18.36
C VAL A 245 4.51 3.55 -18.70
N TRP A 246 5.78 3.73 -18.42
CA TRP A 246 6.63 4.77 -18.98
C TRP A 246 7.32 4.24 -20.25
N ILE A 247 7.35 5.06 -21.30
CA ILE A 247 8.14 4.76 -22.50
C ILE A 247 9.52 5.39 -22.29
N ASP A 248 10.53 4.58 -22.19
CA ASP A 248 11.92 4.97 -22.04
C ASP A 248 12.53 5.20 -23.41
N VAL A 249 12.96 6.43 -23.66
CA VAL A 249 13.37 6.95 -24.97
C VAL A 249 14.80 7.46 -24.88
N GLU A 250 15.77 6.54 -25.00
CA GLU A 250 17.20 6.86 -24.89
C GLU A 250 18.13 5.87 -25.64
N THR A 251 17.57 5.10 -26.61
CA THR A 251 18.39 4.12 -27.35
C THR A 251 19.53 4.75 -28.13
N GLU A 252 20.72 4.17 -28.03
CA GLU A 252 21.91 4.63 -28.74
C GLU A 252 22.24 3.79 -29.99
N GLY A 253 21.67 2.56 -30.10
CA GLY A 253 21.93 1.65 -31.23
C GLY A 253 21.21 2.02 -32.50
N GLY A 254 20.27 2.96 -32.46
CA GLY A 254 19.51 3.44 -33.62
C GLY A 254 18.94 4.83 -33.38
N THR A 255 18.06 5.27 -34.29
CA THR A 255 17.41 6.57 -34.20
C THR A 255 15.89 6.38 -34.17
N LEU A 256 15.28 6.71 -33.05
CA LEU A 256 13.82 6.78 -32.90
C LEU A 256 13.25 7.98 -33.64
N SER A 257 12.07 7.83 -34.20
CA SER A 257 11.25 8.93 -34.69
C SER A 257 10.13 9.27 -33.71
N VAL A 258 9.56 10.45 -33.85
CA VAL A 258 8.35 10.87 -33.14
C VAL A 258 7.21 9.87 -33.34
N ASP A 259 7.11 9.29 -34.57
CA ASP A 259 6.08 8.30 -34.88
C ASP A 259 6.31 6.95 -34.21
N ASP A 260 7.55 6.54 -34.00
CA ASP A 260 7.85 5.31 -33.24
C ASP A 260 7.35 5.44 -31.78
N ILE A 261 7.62 6.57 -31.13
CA ILE A 261 7.17 6.84 -29.75
C ILE A 261 5.63 6.91 -29.71
N ARG A 262 5.01 7.57 -30.69
CA ARG A 262 3.54 7.67 -30.80
C ARG A 262 2.91 6.29 -31.03
N THR A 263 3.49 5.48 -31.90
CA THR A 263 3.04 4.12 -32.18
C THR A 263 3.14 3.24 -30.93
N CYS A 264 4.25 3.34 -30.19
CA CYS A 264 4.42 2.63 -28.91
C CYS A 264 3.29 2.97 -27.93
N LYS A 265 3.01 4.27 -27.73
CA LYS A 265 1.91 4.74 -26.88
C LYS A 265 0.57 4.18 -27.32
N GLN A 266 0.22 4.30 -28.60
CA GLN A 266 -1.05 3.83 -29.14
C GLN A 266 -1.26 2.32 -28.98
N LEU A 267 -0.20 1.52 -29.17
CA LEU A 267 -0.27 0.08 -29.00
C LEU A 267 -0.53 -0.35 -27.56
N TYR A 268 0.12 0.30 -26.58
CA TYR A 268 -0.17 0.08 -25.17
C TYR A 268 -1.61 0.45 -24.81
N GLU A 269 -2.05 1.63 -25.24
CA GLU A 269 -3.41 2.12 -24.96
C GLU A 269 -4.48 1.23 -25.61
N LYS A 270 -4.25 0.76 -26.84
CA LYS A 270 -5.11 -0.23 -27.52
C LYS A 270 -5.18 -1.55 -26.75
N ALA A 271 -4.12 -1.95 -26.07
CA ALA A 271 -4.09 -3.13 -25.21
C ALA A 271 -4.68 -2.89 -23.81
N GLY A 272 -5.23 -1.71 -23.53
CA GLY A 272 -5.79 -1.32 -22.22
C GLY A 272 -4.76 -1.04 -21.16
N VAL A 273 -3.51 -0.74 -21.55
CA VAL A 273 -2.44 -0.32 -20.64
C VAL A 273 -2.26 1.19 -20.75
N ARG A 274 -2.41 1.88 -19.63
CA ARG A 274 -2.18 3.33 -19.57
C ARG A 274 -0.71 3.64 -19.80
N VAL A 275 -0.41 4.53 -20.72
CA VAL A 275 0.90 5.18 -20.83
C VAL A 275 0.89 6.41 -19.92
N ILE A 276 1.82 6.46 -18.98
CA ILE A 276 1.97 7.58 -18.05
C ILE A 276 2.62 8.76 -18.79
N GLY A 277 3.66 8.46 -19.54
CA GLY A 277 4.42 9.43 -20.30
C GLY A 277 5.73 8.86 -20.81
N VAL A 278 6.72 9.72 -20.97
CA VAL A 278 8.05 9.37 -21.47
C VAL A 278 9.13 9.62 -20.43
N TYR A 279 10.15 8.78 -20.44
CA TYR A 279 11.43 8.99 -19.77
C TYR A 279 12.48 9.32 -20.82
N SER A 280 13.33 10.29 -20.55
CA SER A 280 14.53 10.58 -21.31
C SER A 280 15.45 11.55 -20.56
N TYR A 281 16.58 11.90 -21.19
CA TYR A 281 17.46 12.99 -20.78
C TYR A 281 17.57 14.06 -21.87
N VAL A 282 17.84 15.31 -21.46
CA VAL A 282 17.74 16.47 -22.34
C VAL A 282 18.57 16.34 -23.61
N PRO A 283 19.88 16.01 -23.59
CA PRO A 283 20.66 15.89 -24.81
C PRO A 283 20.12 14.88 -25.81
N TYR A 284 19.55 13.76 -25.33
CA TYR A 284 18.93 12.78 -26.23
C TYR A 284 17.66 13.35 -26.87
N TRP A 285 16.78 13.90 -26.07
CA TRP A 285 15.48 14.43 -26.50
C TRP A 285 15.62 15.53 -27.56
N GLU A 286 16.57 16.45 -27.34
CA GLU A 286 16.81 17.58 -28.22
C GLU A 286 17.49 17.19 -29.53
N THR A 287 18.38 16.18 -29.52
CA THR A 287 19.32 16.00 -30.64
C THR A 287 19.25 14.64 -31.32
N ARG A 288 18.68 13.60 -30.69
CA ARG A 288 18.76 12.21 -31.17
C ARG A 288 17.47 11.69 -31.81
N ILE A 289 16.36 12.41 -31.68
CA ILE A 289 15.07 12.00 -32.23
C ILE A 289 14.94 12.53 -33.67
N ARG A 290 14.67 11.63 -34.61
CA ARG A 290 14.48 12.00 -36.03
C ARG A 290 13.20 12.83 -36.16
N GLY A 291 13.34 13.99 -36.80
CA GLY A 291 12.27 14.98 -36.97
C GLY A 291 12.35 16.15 -36.00
N GLY A 292 13.42 16.21 -35.19
CA GLY A 292 13.69 17.27 -34.24
C GLY A 292 13.08 17.00 -32.85
N GLU A 293 13.26 17.94 -31.95
CA GLU A 293 12.77 17.85 -30.58
C GLU A 293 11.23 17.78 -30.54
N PRO A 294 10.65 16.66 -30.02
CA PRO A 294 9.20 16.56 -29.98
C PRO A 294 8.62 17.23 -28.73
N LYS A 295 7.37 17.72 -28.86
CA LYS A 295 6.60 18.20 -27.70
C LYS A 295 6.22 17.02 -26.81
N THR A 296 6.65 17.01 -25.56
CA THR A 296 6.40 15.91 -24.62
C THR A 296 4.93 15.75 -24.24
N ARG A 297 4.14 16.85 -24.23
CA ARG A 297 2.70 16.81 -23.90
C ARG A 297 1.88 15.82 -24.72
N GLN A 298 2.28 15.52 -25.96
CA GLN A 298 1.58 14.54 -26.79
C GLN A 298 1.71 13.11 -26.26
N PHE A 299 2.70 12.85 -25.42
CA PHE A 299 2.98 11.53 -24.87
C PHE A 299 2.48 11.35 -23.44
N GLY A 300 2.28 12.41 -22.70
CA GLY A 300 1.83 12.39 -21.29
C GLY A 300 2.77 13.17 -20.36
N ALA A 301 3.02 12.61 -19.20
CA ALA A 301 3.93 13.17 -18.20
C ALA A 301 5.40 12.98 -18.59
N VAL A 302 6.29 13.69 -17.91
CA VAL A 302 7.74 13.60 -18.12
C VAL A 302 8.42 13.02 -16.88
N TRP A 303 9.23 12.00 -17.13
CA TRP A 303 10.20 11.46 -16.19
C TRP A 303 11.60 11.79 -16.71
N LEU A 304 12.27 12.72 -16.07
CA LEU A 304 13.55 13.28 -16.51
C LEU A 304 14.71 12.58 -15.84
N ALA A 305 15.70 12.11 -16.59
CA ALA A 305 17.02 11.82 -16.07
C ALA A 305 17.91 13.08 -16.13
N ASN A 306 18.39 13.48 -14.97
CA ASN A 306 19.36 14.57 -14.86
C ASN A 306 20.16 14.37 -13.57
N TYR A 307 21.42 13.99 -13.69
CA TYR A 307 22.30 13.60 -12.58
C TYR A 307 23.26 14.75 -12.20
N PRO A 308 22.90 15.58 -11.19
CA PRO A 308 23.82 16.61 -10.71
C PRO A 308 25.06 16.06 -10.00
N SER A 309 25.05 14.77 -9.62
CA SER A 309 26.16 14.10 -8.98
C SER A 309 26.24 12.64 -9.46
N THR A 310 27.45 12.17 -9.71
CA THR A 310 27.75 10.77 -10.06
C THR A 310 28.37 9.98 -8.91
N THR A 311 28.42 10.57 -7.69
CA THR A 311 29.01 9.91 -6.52
C THR A 311 28.05 8.86 -5.95
N THR A 312 28.61 7.71 -5.53
CA THR A 312 27.84 6.67 -4.85
C THR A 312 27.72 7.00 -3.36
N LYS A 313 26.50 7.29 -2.91
CA LYS A 313 26.16 7.62 -1.51
C LYS A 313 24.74 7.16 -1.19
N PRO A 314 24.35 7.05 0.10
CA PRO A 314 22.96 6.89 0.49
C PRO A 314 22.08 7.92 -0.21
N TYR A 315 20.99 7.48 -0.84
CA TYR A 315 20.19 8.31 -1.75
C TYR A 315 19.67 9.60 -1.12
N ARG A 316 19.38 9.60 0.20
CA ARG A 316 18.98 10.82 0.91
C ARG A 316 20.12 11.83 1.03
N GLN A 317 21.35 11.35 1.24
CA GLN A 317 22.53 12.24 1.25
C GLN A 317 22.80 12.82 -0.15
N LEU A 318 22.58 12.03 -1.22
CA LEU A 318 22.61 12.55 -2.59
C LEU A 318 21.57 13.63 -2.77
N TRP A 319 20.33 13.35 -2.40
CA TRP A 319 19.23 14.31 -2.49
C TRP A 319 19.56 15.61 -1.75
N ASP A 320 20.04 15.55 -0.52
CA ASP A 320 20.34 16.73 0.30
C ASP A 320 21.45 17.59 -0.30
N ALA A 321 22.39 16.99 -1.01
CA ALA A 321 23.57 17.64 -1.57
C ALA A 321 23.34 18.27 -2.95
N ILE A 322 22.29 17.90 -3.70
CA ILE A 322 22.10 18.36 -5.07
C ILE A 322 21.19 19.60 -5.16
N PRO A 323 21.40 20.47 -6.18
CA PRO A 323 20.54 21.62 -6.44
C PRO A 323 19.12 21.16 -6.85
N LYS A 324 18.08 21.71 -6.23
CA LYS A 324 16.68 21.28 -6.46
C LYS A 324 16.04 21.94 -7.68
N ASP A 325 16.62 23.00 -8.19
CA ASP A 325 16.23 23.67 -9.44
C ASP A 325 16.43 22.78 -10.67
N LYS A 326 17.34 21.80 -10.58
CA LYS A 326 17.55 20.80 -11.64
C LYS A 326 16.32 19.93 -11.91
N PHE A 327 15.42 19.81 -10.96
CA PHE A 327 14.11 19.17 -11.15
C PHE A 327 13.22 19.96 -12.10
N ASP A 328 13.40 21.27 -12.21
CA ASP A 328 12.56 22.13 -13.03
C ASP A 328 13.05 22.27 -14.48
N TYR A 329 14.11 21.56 -14.85
CA TYR A 329 14.62 21.59 -16.21
C TYR A 329 13.63 20.93 -17.17
N PRO A 330 13.15 21.64 -18.19
CA PRO A 330 12.14 21.09 -19.08
C PRO A 330 12.71 19.98 -19.98
N LEU A 331 11.85 19.05 -20.36
CA LEU A 331 12.08 18.12 -21.46
C LEU A 331 11.01 18.42 -22.52
N GLY A 332 11.42 18.84 -23.70
CA GLY A 332 10.49 19.35 -24.70
C GLY A 332 9.73 20.59 -24.19
N ASP A 333 8.41 20.52 -24.21
CA ASP A 333 7.54 21.65 -23.90
C ASP A 333 6.94 21.63 -22.48
N GLN A 334 7.46 20.80 -21.58
CA GLN A 334 6.95 20.74 -20.21
C GLN A 334 8.02 20.41 -19.16
N LYS A 335 7.76 20.82 -17.92
CA LYS A 335 8.57 20.46 -16.75
C LYS A 335 8.26 19.01 -16.35
N PRO A 336 9.26 18.28 -15.78
CA PRO A 336 9.04 16.92 -15.34
C PRO A 336 8.16 16.82 -14.10
N GLU A 337 7.33 15.81 -14.07
CA GLU A 337 6.62 15.37 -12.88
C GLU A 337 7.47 14.44 -12.01
N LEU A 338 8.37 13.69 -12.64
CA LEU A 338 9.27 12.75 -11.98
C LEU A 338 10.72 13.04 -12.38
N TRP A 339 11.63 12.96 -11.42
CA TRP A 339 13.05 13.20 -11.63
C TRP A 339 13.90 12.04 -11.14
N GLN A 340 14.58 11.35 -12.08
CA GLN A 340 15.67 10.44 -11.76
C GLN A 340 16.92 11.27 -11.51
N PHE A 341 17.30 11.46 -10.25
CA PHE A 341 18.32 12.41 -9.84
C PHE A 341 19.71 11.79 -9.65
N ALA A 342 19.81 10.48 -9.63
CA ALA A 342 21.07 9.75 -9.65
C ALA A 342 20.86 8.29 -10.06
N SER A 343 21.89 7.70 -10.68
CA SER A 343 21.98 6.27 -11.04
C SER A 343 22.85 5.45 -10.08
N SER A 344 23.27 6.04 -8.97
CA SER A 344 24.26 5.47 -8.05
C SER A 344 23.85 5.61 -6.59
N GLY A 345 22.54 5.73 -6.31
CA GLY A 345 22.03 5.83 -4.94
C GLY A 345 22.19 4.52 -4.18
N LEU A 346 22.79 4.56 -2.98
CA LEU A 346 22.79 3.40 -2.08
C LEU A 346 21.46 3.32 -1.33
N VAL A 347 20.89 2.14 -1.29
CA VAL A 347 19.64 1.81 -0.59
C VAL A 347 19.86 0.64 0.37
N ASP A 348 18.95 0.47 1.33
CA ASP A 348 19.04 -0.62 2.30
C ASP A 348 19.02 -1.99 1.61
N GLY A 349 19.92 -2.87 2.05
CA GLY A 349 20.01 -4.24 1.54
C GLY A 349 20.67 -4.39 0.17
N TRP A 350 21.20 -3.30 -0.42
CA TRP A 350 21.89 -3.34 -1.71
C TRP A 350 23.23 -2.59 -1.65
N THR A 351 24.30 -3.24 -2.09
CA THR A 351 25.67 -2.70 -2.00
C THR A 351 26.13 -1.94 -3.25
N SER A 352 25.43 -2.12 -4.35
CA SER A 352 25.68 -1.40 -5.61
C SER A 352 24.73 -0.20 -5.73
N GLY A 353 25.05 0.76 -6.59
CA GLY A 353 24.15 1.86 -6.89
C GLY A 353 22.85 1.39 -7.54
N VAL A 354 21.78 2.10 -7.27
CA VAL A 354 20.47 1.95 -7.92
C VAL A 354 19.98 3.30 -8.38
N ASP A 355 19.17 3.31 -9.43
CA ASP A 355 18.52 4.50 -9.94
C ASP A 355 17.48 5.01 -8.94
N VAL A 356 17.63 6.28 -8.53
CA VAL A 356 16.79 6.88 -7.50
C VAL A 356 16.03 8.09 -8.03
N ASN A 357 14.77 8.14 -7.64
CA ASN A 357 13.77 9.04 -8.18
C ASN A 357 13.11 9.89 -7.11
N ALA A 358 12.71 11.10 -7.48
CA ALA A 358 11.96 12.02 -6.65
C ALA A 358 10.67 12.46 -7.36
N TYR A 359 9.59 12.53 -6.60
CA TYR A 359 8.31 13.08 -7.02
C TYR A 359 7.89 14.20 -6.06
N ARG A 360 7.52 15.37 -6.60
CA ARG A 360 6.99 16.50 -5.82
C ARG A 360 5.49 16.32 -5.62
N GLY A 361 5.11 15.78 -4.50
CA GLY A 361 3.71 15.53 -4.13
C GLY A 361 3.58 14.40 -3.13
N THR A 362 2.35 14.07 -2.82
CA THR A 362 2.01 12.96 -1.93
C THR A 362 1.96 11.64 -2.68
N LYS A 363 2.00 10.53 -1.96
CA LYS A 363 1.81 9.18 -2.50
C LYS A 363 0.46 9.04 -3.24
N GLN A 364 -0.59 9.71 -2.75
CA GLN A 364 -1.89 9.72 -3.42
C GLN A 364 -1.86 10.48 -4.76
N GLN A 365 -1.17 11.62 -4.82
CA GLN A 365 -1.00 12.37 -6.07
C GLN A 365 -0.17 11.55 -7.08
N LEU A 366 0.88 10.84 -6.62
CA LEU A 366 1.63 9.94 -7.48
C LEU A 366 0.76 8.78 -8.00
N ARG A 367 -0.10 8.20 -7.16
CA ARG A 367 -1.09 7.21 -7.62
C ARG A 367 -1.98 7.77 -8.72
N THR A 368 -2.44 9.00 -8.56
CA THR A 368 -3.25 9.68 -9.58
C THR A 368 -2.46 9.91 -10.88
N LEU A 369 -1.19 10.27 -10.77
CA LEU A 369 -0.32 10.40 -11.95
C LEU A 369 -0.18 9.05 -12.68
N PHE A 370 0.13 7.98 -11.96
CA PHE A 370 0.39 6.67 -12.56
C PHE A 370 -0.89 6.02 -13.11
N TYR A 371 -1.95 5.95 -12.30
CA TYR A 371 -3.15 5.19 -12.62
C TYR A 371 -4.28 6.03 -13.25
N GLY A 372 -4.12 7.34 -13.30
CA GLY A 372 -5.19 8.28 -13.62
C GLY A 372 -5.98 8.62 -12.35
N ALA A 373 -6.74 9.71 -12.41
CA ALA A 373 -7.77 9.94 -11.39
C ALA A 373 -8.66 8.69 -11.37
N PRO A 374 -9.05 8.19 -10.17
CA PRO A 374 -10.09 7.18 -10.12
C PRO A 374 -11.22 7.71 -11.02
N ALA A 375 -11.73 6.85 -11.89
CA ALA A 375 -12.85 7.23 -12.75
C ALA A 375 -13.95 7.75 -11.83
N ASN A 376 -13.91 9.05 -11.57
CA ASN A 376 -14.95 9.75 -10.88
C ASN A 376 -16.15 9.78 -11.85
N ASN A 377 -16.96 8.73 -11.81
CA ASN A 377 -18.39 8.89 -11.97
C ASN A 377 -18.99 9.71 -10.80
N LEU A 378 -18.18 10.52 -10.11
CA LEU A 378 -18.49 11.34 -8.95
C LEU A 378 -18.27 12.84 -9.20
N ASN A 379 -18.32 13.30 -10.45
CA ASN A 379 -18.77 14.66 -10.78
C ASN A 379 -20.28 14.71 -11.15
N LYS A 380 -21.03 13.69 -10.83
CA LYS A 380 -22.37 13.94 -10.27
C LYS A 380 -22.11 14.39 -8.83
N GLU A 381 -22.50 15.60 -8.49
CA GLU A 381 -22.88 15.93 -7.11
C GLU A 381 -23.47 14.67 -6.52
N ILE A 382 -22.86 14.16 -5.41
CA ILE A 382 -23.51 13.09 -4.66
C ILE A 382 -24.76 13.76 -4.17
N ASP A 383 -25.85 13.58 -4.91
CA ASP A 383 -27.16 13.99 -4.48
C ASP A 383 -27.38 13.28 -3.14
N MET A 384 -27.75 14.01 -2.11
CA MET A 384 -28.02 13.47 -0.77
C MET A 384 -28.95 12.25 -0.84
N THR A 385 -29.75 12.13 -1.93
CA THR A 385 -30.56 10.95 -2.24
C THR A 385 -29.74 9.68 -2.52
N ASP A 386 -28.52 9.77 -3.06
CA ASP A 386 -27.66 8.60 -3.27
C ASP A 386 -27.06 8.09 -1.94
N PHE A 387 -26.76 9.02 -1.02
CA PHE A 387 -26.34 8.68 0.34
C PHE A 387 -27.46 7.99 1.14
N ASP A 388 -28.68 8.44 0.96
CA ASP A 388 -29.88 7.83 1.55
C ASP A 388 -30.15 6.44 0.97
N GLN A 389 -29.91 6.21 -0.32
CA GLN A 389 -30.04 4.90 -0.94
C GLN A 389 -28.98 3.89 -0.44
N ILE A 390 -27.72 4.31 -0.26
CA ILE A 390 -26.65 3.45 0.26
C ILE A 390 -26.89 3.07 1.72
N ASN A 391 -27.48 3.97 2.48
CA ASN A 391 -27.82 3.75 3.89
C ASN A 391 -29.23 3.18 4.12
N ARG A 392 -30.05 3.10 3.06
CA ARG A 392 -31.41 2.55 3.14
C ARG A 392 -31.35 1.05 3.45
N ARG A 393 -32.07 0.65 4.48
CA ARG A 393 -32.17 -0.77 4.85
C ARG A 393 -33.18 -1.50 3.98
N TYR A 394 -32.78 -2.59 3.38
CA TYR A 394 -33.63 -3.46 2.58
C TYR A 394 -33.89 -4.75 3.35
N GLY A 395 -35.15 -5.21 3.36
CA GLY A 395 -35.53 -6.47 3.98
C GLY A 395 -34.95 -7.68 3.23
N SER A 396 -34.69 -8.75 3.96
CA SER A 396 -34.27 -10.02 3.38
C SER A 396 -35.32 -10.57 2.43
N ARG A 397 -34.89 -11.14 1.29
CA ARG A 397 -35.76 -11.89 0.37
C ARG A 397 -35.98 -13.34 0.81
N VAL A 398 -35.38 -13.76 1.91
CA VAL A 398 -35.58 -15.11 2.46
C VAL A 398 -36.92 -15.14 3.18
N PRO A 399 -37.86 -16.04 2.81
CA PRO A 399 -39.16 -16.15 3.47
C PRO A 399 -38.99 -16.37 4.98
N GLY A 400 -39.72 -15.59 5.78
CA GLY A 400 -39.69 -15.65 7.25
C GLY A 400 -38.55 -14.89 7.92
N SER A 401 -37.60 -14.33 7.17
CA SER A 401 -36.51 -13.53 7.74
C SER A 401 -36.99 -12.12 8.11
N LYS A 402 -36.69 -11.69 9.34
CA LYS A 402 -36.92 -10.32 9.84
C LYS A 402 -35.68 -9.41 9.66
N VAL A 403 -34.62 -9.91 9.01
CA VAL A 403 -33.36 -9.18 8.85
C VAL A 403 -33.51 -8.11 7.76
N SER A 404 -33.09 -6.89 8.04
CA SER A 404 -32.90 -5.83 7.05
C SER A 404 -31.48 -5.32 7.07
N MET A 405 -30.90 -5.08 5.91
CA MET A 405 -29.49 -4.69 5.74
C MET A 405 -29.37 -3.53 4.76
N THR A 406 -28.32 -2.73 4.91
CA THR A 406 -27.90 -1.79 3.90
C THR A 406 -27.22 -2.53 2.73
N PRO A 407 -27.14 -1.97 1.51
CA PRO A 407 -26.40 -2.57 0.40
C PRO A 407 -24.95 -2.89 0.78
N LEU A 408 -24.31 -2.05 1.58
CA LEU A 408 -22.94 -2.28 2.06
C LEU A 408 -22.85 -3.48 3.01
N ASP A 409 -23.83 -3.65 3.92
CA ASP A 409 -23.90 -4.81 4.79
C ASP A 409 -24.18 -6.09 4.01
N MET A 410 -24.96 -6.01 2.93
CA MET A 410 -25.24 -7.16 2.04
C MET A 410 -23.97 -7.64 1.35
N VAL A 411 -23.16 -6.75 0.80
CA VAL A 411 -21.87 -7.10 0.16
C VAL A 411 -20.93 -7.72 1.17
N ARG A 412 -20.81 -7.18 2.37
CA ARG A 412 -19.96 -7.72 3.45
C ARG A 412 -20.42 -9.12 3.92
N ASN A 413 -21.73 -9.37 3.94
CA ASN A 413 -22.24 -10.66 4.32
C ASN A 413 -22.11 -11.74 3.23
N ILE A 414 -22.10 -11.36 1.95
CA ILE A 414 -21.85 -12.31 0.86
C ILE A 414 -20.47 -12.98 1.01
N ASP A 415 -19.45 -12.20 1.32
CA ASP A 415 -18.09 -12.71 1.54
C ASP A 415 -18.02 -13.67 2.75
N ALA A 416 -18.65 -13.30 3.87
CA ALA A 416 -18.70 -14.14 5.06
C ALA A 416 -19.48 -15.44 4.83
N HIS A 417 -20.59 -15.40 4.09
CA HIS A 417 -21.38 -16.57 3.75
C HIS A 417 -20.68 -17.47 2.71
N ALA A 418 -19.96 -16.91 1.75
CA ALA A 418 -19.16 -17.67 0.80
C ALA A 418 -18.04 -18.43 1.51
N PHE A 419 -17.39 -17.81 2.48
CA PHE A 419 -16.37 -18.46 3.31
C PHE A 419 -16.94 -19.60 4.16
N LEU A 420 -18.06 -19.37 4.87
CA LEU A 420 -18.75 -20.40 5.67
C LEU A 420 -19.28 -21.56 4.82
N ALA A 421 -19.76 -21.27 3.61
CA ALA A 421 -20.20 -22.30 2.68
C ALA A 421 -19.03 -23.18 2.23
N LYS A 422 -17.86 -22.61 1.97
CA LYS A 422 -16.63 -23.34 1.62
C LYS A 422 -16.16 -24.24 2.77
N GLU A 423 -16.11 -23.72 4.00
CA GLU A 423 -15.78 -24.54 5.18
C GLU A 423 -16.75 -25.71 5.41
N THR A 424 -18.04 -25.43 5.19
CA THR A 424 -19.08 -26.45 5.35
C THR A 424 -18.95 -27.54 4.27
N ALA A 425 -18.66 -27.16 3.02
CA ALA A 425 -18.39 -28.10 1.93
C ALA A 425 -17.19 -29.00 2.25
N THR A 426 -16.07 -28.43 2.69
CA THR A 426 -14.87 -29.17 3.08
C THR A 426 -15.15 -30.17 4.23
N ARG A 427 -15.97 -29.78 5.21
CA ARG A 427 -16.40 -30.70 6.30
C ARG A 427 -17.30 -31.81 5.81
N ILE A 428 -18.15 -31.54 4.83
CA ILE A 428 -19.02 -32.56 4.22
C ILE A 428 -18.19 -33.56 3.41
N GLU A 429 -17.24 -33.08 2.60
CA GLU A 429 -16.29 -33.89 1.85
C GLU A 429 -15.51 -34.84 2.78
N ALA A 430 -14.91 -34.30 3.85
CA ALA A 430 -14.18 -35.13 4.82
C ALA A 430 -15.04 -36.19 5.51
N LYS A 431 -16.32 -35.89 5.78
CA LYS A 431 -17.26 -36.87 6.34
C LYS A 431 -17.67 -37.94 5.31
N LEU A 432 -17.84 -37.50 4.05
CA LEU A 432 -18.17 -38.44 2.94
C LEU A 432 -17.02 -39.42 2.71
N ASP A 433 -15.79 -38.94 2.68
CA ASP A 433 -14.58 -39.78 2.55
C ASP A 433 -14.44 -40.76 3.70
N ALA A 434 -14.75 -40.34 4.92
CA ALA A 434 -14.75 -41.24 6.08
C ALA A 434 -15.85 -42.32 6.03
N VAL A 435 -17.00 -42.02 5.43
CA VAL A 435 -18.09 -42.97 5.21
C VAL A 435 -17.73 -43.94 4.08
N LEU A 436 -17.19 -43.45 2.97
CA LEU A 436 -16.73 -44.29 1.85
C LEU A 436 -15.67 -45.28 2.29
N LYS A 437 -14.64 -44.84 3.05
CA LYS A 437 -13.65 -45.77 3.63
C LYS A 437 -14.24 -46.84 4.54
N LYS A 438 -15.32 -46.54 5.26
CA LYS A 438 -16.03 -47.57 6.08
C LYS A 438 -16.87 -48.53 5.24
N LEU A 439 -17.28 -48.15 4.05
CA LEU A 439 -18.05 -49.00 3.14
C LEU A 439 -17.12 -49.89 2.29
N GLU A 440 -15.95 -49.40 1.92
CA GLU A 440 -14.92 -50.14 1.17
C GLU A 440 -14.15 -51.17 2.04
N GLY A 441 -14.22 -51.05 3.36
CA GLY A 441 -13.62 -51.99 4.33
C GLY A 441 -14.56 -53.06 4.85
N LYS A 442 -15.72 -53.26 4.21
CA LYS A 442 -16.65 -54.37 4.41
C LYS A 442 -16.74 -55.18 3.11
#